data_69c67166d0de950ad10653f63d5542dc
#
_entry.id   69c67166d0de950ad10653f63d5542dc
#
_cell.length_a   1.000
_cell.length_b   1.000
_cell.length_c   1.000
_cell.angle_alpha   90.00
_cell.angle_beta   90.00
_cell.angle_gamma   90.00
#
_symmetry.space_group_name_H-M   'P 1'
#
loop_
_entity.id
_entity.type
_entity.pdbx_description
1 polymer ?
#
loop_
_entity_poly.entity_id
_entity_poly.type
_entity_poly.pdbx_seq_one_letter_code
_entity_poly.pdbx_strand_id
1 'polypeptide(L)'
;MAKKPKTAQRVKFQLVVPVITTAHAPSAEDFDQLLKLNMVAKYEHGGFVFIGTEKPQSVVWPEWMEPIVEWFQSAYPGENWLRFDSVGDEIDGLYLYDW
;
A
#
# COMPACT_ATOMS: atom_id res chain seq x y z
N MET A 1 34.09 11.27 12.55
CA MET A 1 33.07 12.24 12.96
C MET A 1 32.21 12.60 11.75
N ALA A 2 30.90 12.46 11.87
CA ALA A 2 30.01 12.78 10.77
C ALA A 2 29.95 14.28 10.54
N LYS A 3 30.05 14.72 9.29
CA LYS A 3 29.91 16.12 8.93
C LYS A 3 28.43 16.47 8.81
N LYS A 4 28.05 17.59 9.39
CA LYS A 4 26.73 18.19 9.16
C LYS A 4 26.68 18.75 7.73
N PRO A 5 25.66 18.45 6.91
CA PRO A 5 25.55 19.03 5.58
C PRO A 5 25.39 20.56 5.69
N LYS A 6 26.01 21.29 4.79
CA LYS A 6 25.92 22.77 4.75
C LYS A 6 24.52 23.24 4.36
N THR A 7 23.81 22.47 3.56
CA THR A 7 22.42 22.72 3.14
C THR A 7 21.63 21.43 3.23
N ALA A 8 20.33 21.55 3.41
CA ALA A 8 19.44 20.38 3.42
C ALA A 8 19.37 19.81 2.00
N GLN A 9 20.08 18.70 1.79
CA GLN A 9 20.08 18.01 0.50
C GLN A 9 18.88 17.09 0.40
N ARG A 10 18.12 17.23 -0.69
CA ARG A 10 17.04 16.29 -1.00
C ARG A 10 17.59 15.12 -1.79
N VAL A 11 16.99 13.94 -1.57
CA VAL A 11 17.35 12.76 -2.35
C VAL A 11 16.95 12.95 -3.80
N LYS A 12 17.71 12.37 -4.72
CA LYS A 12 17.45 12.45 -6.15
C LYS A 12 16.19 11.67 -6.55
N PHE A 13 15.96 10.53 -5.91
CA PHE A 13 14.81 9.67 -6.20
C PHE A 13 13.93 9.56 -4.96
N GLN A 14 12.63 9.71 -5.16
CA GLN A 14 11.62 9.58 -4.10
C GLN A 14 10.53 8.62 -4.58
N LEU A 15 9.97 7.87 -3.64
CA LEU A 15 8.82 7.03 -3.90
C LEU A 15 7.55 7.76 -3.45
N VAL A 16 6.51 7.65 -4.25
CA VAL A 16 5.17 8.05 -3.84
C VAL A 16 4.48 6.81 -3.28
N VAL A 17 4.06 6.89 -2.02
CA VAL A 17 3.36 5.79 -1.35
C VAL A 17 1.99 6.30 -0.90
N PRO A 18 0.95 6.08 -1.70
CA PRO A 18 -0.41 6.43 -1.31
C PRO A 18 -0.84 5.67 -0.06
N VAL A 19 -1.61 6.30 0.80
CA VAL A 19 -2.06 5.74 2.07
C VAL A 19 -3.57 5.67 2.07
N ILE A 20 -4.12 4.45 2.11
CA ILE A 20 -5.56 4.22 2.17
C ILE A 20 -5.95 3.53 3.47
N THR A 21 -7.22 3.65 3.84
CA THR A 21 -7.70 3.06 5.09
C THR A 21 -7.73 1.53 5.05
N THR A 22 -7.39 0.91 6.18
CA THR A 22 -7.56 -0.54 6.36
C THR A 22 -9.02 -0.99 6.21
N ALA A 23 -9.99 -0.07 6.33
CA ALA A 23 -11.41 -0.37 6.15
C ALA A 23 -11.77 -0.79 4.71
N HIS A 24 -10.85 -0.67 3.75
CA HIS A 24 -11.04 -1.25 2.43
C HIS A 24 -10.80 -2.77 2.39
N ALA A 25 -10.27 -3.37 3.47
CA ALA A 25 -10.23 -4.82 3.66
C ALA A 25 -11.53 -5.28 4.33
N PRO A 26 -12.06 -6.48 3.99
CA PRO A 26 -13.34 -6.95 4.53
C PRO A 26 -13.36 -7.13 6.04
N SER A 27 -12.24 -7.48 6.64
CA SER A 27 -12.10 -7.69 8.08
C SER A 27 -10.62 -7.65 8.50
N ALA A 28 -10.38 -7.58 9.80
CA ALA A 28 -9.03 -7.69 10.34
C ALA A 28 -8.38 -9.01 9.96
N GLU A 29 -9.16 -10.10 9.95
CA GLU A 29 -8.68 -11.43 9.58
C GLU A 29 -8.25 -11.47 8.10
N ASP A 30 -9.06 -10.91 7.20
CA ASP A 30 -8.70 -10.82 5.79
C ASP A 30 -7.45 -9.98 5.57
N PHE A 31 -7.33 -8.86 6.28
CA PHE A 31 -6.14 -8.03 6.22
C PHE A 31 -4.90 -8.79 6.71
N ASP A 32 -5.02 -9.53 7.81
CA ASP A 32 -3.92 -10.35 8.34
C ASP A 32 -3.50 -11.44 7.34
N GLN A 33 -4.43 -12.01 6.57
CA GLN A 33 -4.09 -12.96 5.51
C GLN A 33 -3.27 -12.30 4.40
N LEU A 34 -3.62 -11.07 4.03
CA LEU A 34 -2.83 -10.28 3.08
C LEU A 34 -1.40 -10.09 3.58
N LEU A 35 -1.23 -9.80 4.88
CA LEU A 35 0.06 -9.53 5.49
C LEU A 35 0.98 -10.77 5.53
N LYS A 36 0.48 -11.95 5.25
CA LYS A 36 1.28 -13.18 5.15
C LYS A 36 1.94 -13.37 3.79
N LEU A 37 1.58 -12.55 2.81
CA LEU A 37 2.23 -12.59 1.50
C LEU A 37 3.64 -12.01 1.59
N ASN A 38 4.54 -12.54 0.77
CA ASN A 38 5.96 -12.17 0.79
C ASN A 38 6.24 -10.71 0.38
N MET A 39 5.24 -10.02 -0.10
CA MET A 39 5.39 -8.66 -0.64
C MET A 39 4.81 -7.61 0.29
N VAL A 40 4.70 -7.93 1.58
CA VAL A 40 4.04 -7.06 2.55
C VAL A 40 4.95 -6.84 3.74
N ALA A 41 5.07 -5.58 4.17
CA ALA A 41 5.76 -5.21 5.40
C ALA A 41 4.74 -4.68 6.40
N LYS A 42 4.49 -5.46 7.44
CA LYS A 42 3.51 -5.11 8.49
C LYS A 42 4.08 -4.13 9.52
N TYR A 43 3.24 -3.22 9.99
CA TYR A 43 3.50 -2.43 11.19
C TYR A 43 2.22 -2.32 12.03
N GLU A 44 2.27 -1.65 13.19
CA GLU A 44 1.21 -1.66 14.21
C GLU A 44 -0.18 -1.27 13.66
N HIS A 45 -0.25 -0.25 12.81
CA HIS A 45 -1.53 0.32 12.33
C HIS A 45 -1.87 -0.06 10.89
N GLY A 46 -1.11 -0.96 10.27
CA GLY A 46 -1.36 -1.33 8.89
C GLY A 46 -0.20 -2.08 8.26
N GLY A 47 0.09 -1.78 7.02
CA GLY A 47 1.18 -2.42 6.29
C GLY A 47 1.47 -1.77 4.95
N PHE A 48 2.68 -1.96 4.47
CA PHE A 48 3.08 -1.61 3.12
C PHE A 48 2.91 -2.82 2.23
N VAL A 49 2.27 -2.62 1.08
CA VAL A 49 2.02 -3.70 0.12
C VAL A 49 2.67 -3.35 -1.20
N PHE A 50 3.49 -4.25 -1.72
CA PHE A 50 4.07 -4.10 -3.04
C PHE A 50 3.05 -4.54 -4.09
N ILE A 51 2.47 -3.58 -4.81
CA ILE A 51 1.50 -3.86 -5.87
C ILE A 51 2.20 -4.11 -7.19
N GLY A 52 3.21 -3.29 -7.50
CA GLY A 52 3.89 -3.33 -8.78
C GLY A 52 3.12 -2.60 -9.88
N THR A 53 3.77 -2.44 -11.02
CA THR A 53 3.18 -1.80 -12.20
C THR A 53 2.46 -2.78 -13.12
N GLU A 54 2.77 -4.06 -12.96
CA GLU A 54 2.16 -5.15 -13.72
C GLU A 54 1.67 -6.21 -12.74
N LYS A 55 0.64 -6.95 -13.14
CA LYS A 55 0.15 -8.06 -12.33
C LYS A 55 1.21 -9.17 -12.31
N PRO A 56 1.88 -9.43 -11.18
CA PRO A 56 2.88 -10.50 -11.14
C PRO A 56 2.17 -11.84 -11.30
N GLN A 57 2.68 -12.67 -12.20
CA GLN A 57 2.08 -13.98 -12.47
C GLN A 57 2.16 -14.94 -11.27
N SER A 58 3.10 -14.68 -10.36
CA SER A 58 3.34 -15.52 -9.19
C SER A 58 2.51 -15.12 -7.96
N VAL A 59 1.79 -14.00 -8.01
CA VAL A 59 0.99 -13.51 -6.87
C VAL A 59 -0.49 -13.64 -7.21
N VAL A 60 -1.18 -14.39 -6.37
CA VAL A 60 -2.65 -14.48 -6.43
C VAL A 60 -3.18 -13.60 -5.30
N TRP A 61 -3.72 -12.44 -5.68
CA TRP A 61 -4.33 -11.55 -4.70
C TRP A 61 -5.66 -12.13 -4.21
N PRO A 62 -6.00 -11.91 -2.93
CA PRO A 62 -7.38 -12.15 -2.49
C PRO A 62 -8.35 -11.39 -3.37
N GLU A 63 -9.55 -11.93 -3.56
CA GLU A 63 -10.56 -11.33 -4.44
C GLU A 63 -10.85 -9.87 -4.08
N TRP A 64 -10.91 -9.54 -2.79
CA TRP A 64 -11.18 -8.18 -2.34
C TRP A 64 -10.07 -7.18 -2.68
N MET A 65 -8.87 -7.65 -2.98
CA MET A 65 -7.75 -6.80 -3.40
C MET A 65 -7.82 -6.40 -4.89
N GLU A 66 -8.52 -7.14 -5.72
CA GLU A 66 -8.55 -6.89 -7.16
C GLU A 66 -8.99 -5.46 -7.52
N PRO A 67 -10.11 -4.93 -7.00
CA PRO A 67 -10.47 -3.54 -7.29
C PRO A 67 -9.47 -2.53 -6.74
N ILE A 68 -8.82 -2.84 -5.62
CA ILE A 68 -7.79 -1.97 -5.03
C ILE A 68 -6.56 -1.92 -5.94
N VAL A 69 -6.12 -3.06 -6.45
CA VAL A 69 -4.99 -3.15 -7.38
C VAL A 69 -5.28 -2.38 -8.67
N GLU A 70 -6.48 -2.54 -9.22
CA GLU A 70 -6.89 -1.81 -10.43
C GLU A 70 -6.93 -0.31 -10.19
N TRP A 71 -7.50 0.13 -9.09
CA TRP A 71 -7.51 1.53 -8.71
C TRP A 71 -6.10 2.08 -8.59
N PHE A 72 -5.25 1.38 -7.86
CA PHE A 72 -3.86 1.81 -7.63
C PHE A 72 -3.08 1.96 -8.94
N GLN A 73 -3.16 0.98 -9.81
CA GLN A 73 -2.44 0.99 -11.09
C GLN A 73 -2.96 2.08 -12.04
N SER A 74 -4.24 2.42 -11.93
CA SER A 74 -4.84 3.49 -12.74
C SER A 74 -4.54 4.89 -12.19
N ALA A 75 -4.61 5.06 -10.87
CA ALA A 75 -4.42 6.35 -10.23
C ALA A 75 -2.94 6.74 -10.09
N TYR A 76 -2.07 5.74 -9.93
CA TYR A 76 -0.63 5.93 -9.70
C TYR A 76 0.20 5.09 -10.66
N PRO A 77 0.11 5.34 -11.98
CA PRO A 77 0.88 4.57 -12.95
C PRO A 77 2.39 4.76 -12.71
N GLY A 78 3.11 3.64 -12.70
CA GLY A 78 4.55 3.65 -12.44
C GLY A 78 4.93 3.54 -10.97
N GLU A 79 3.98 3.63 -10.05
CA GLU A 79 4.25 3.44 -8.62
C GLU A 79 4.06 1.98 -8.22
N ASN A 80 4.80 1.54 -7.19
CA ASN A 80 4.84 0.14 -6.80
C ASN A 80 4.24 -0.14 -5.43
N TRP A 81 4.27 0.83 -4.51
CA TRP A 81 3.93 0.60 -3.12
C TRP A 81 2.66 1.29 -2.72
N LEU A 82 1.80 0.56 -2.02
CA LEU A 82 0.58 1.05 -1.38
C LEU A 82 0.71 0.84 0.11
N ARG A 83 0.30 1.83 0.90
CA ARG A 83 0.25 1.71 2.35
C ARG A 83 -1.19 1.64 2.82
N PHE A 84 -1.50 0.63 3.63
CA PHE A 84 -2.72 0.58 4.42
C PHE A 84 -2.44 1.12 5.81
N ASP A 85 -3.31 1.98 6.29
CA ASP A 85 -3.21 2.52 7.65
C ASP A 85 -4.62 2.78 8.19
N SER A 86 -4.83 2.58 9.49
CA SER A 86 -6.14 2.78 10.11
C SER A 86 -6.66 4.21 9.97
N VAL A 87 -5.79 5.17 9.75
CA VAL A 87 -6.12 6.59 9.53
C VAL A 87 -5.92 7.04 8.09
N GLY A 88 -5.74 6.10 7.16
CA GLY A 88 -5.59 6.40 5.75
C GLY A 88 -6.87 6.91 5.10
N ASP A 89 -6.74 7.39 3.87
CA ASP A 89 -7.86 7.96 3.12
C ASP A 89 -8.87 6.90 2.68
N GLU A 90 -10.13 7.26 2.71
CA GLU A 90 -11.20 6.50 2.07
C GLU A 90 -11.21 6.84 0.58
N ILE A 91 -11.21 5.82 -0.26
CA ILE A 91 -11.18 6.01 -1.71
C ILE A 91 -12.57 5.79 -2.28
N ASP A 92 -13.10 6.79 -2.96
CA ASP A 92 -14.38 6.69 -3.65
C ASP A 92 -14.36 5.58 -4.69
N GLY A 93 -15.40 4.77 -4.70
CA GLY A 93 -15.52 3.65 -5.62
C GLY A 93 -14.97 2.33 -5.10
N LEU A 94 -14.20 2.34 -4.02
CA LEU A 94 -13.79 1.13 -3.32
C LEU A 94 -14.73 0.83 -2.17
N TYR A 95 -14.95 -0.46 -1.89
CA TYR A 95 -15.78 -0.85 -0.75
C TYR A 95 -15.16 -0.40 0.56
N LEU A 96 -16.02 0.07 1.46
CA LEU A 96 -15.69 0.32 2.86
C LEU A 96 -16.41 -0.71 3.70
N TYR A 97 -15.68 -1.37 4.56
CA TYR A 97 -16.21 -2.39 5.46
C TYR A 97 -16.21 -1.84 6.88
N ASP A 98 -17.16 -2.31 7.66
CA ASP A 98 -17.35 -1.86 9.04
C ASP A 98 -16.72 -2.87 10.01
N TRP A 99 -15.52 -2.58 10.50
CA TRP A 99 -14.83 -3.43 11.49
C TRP A 99 -13.79 -2.70 12.33
#